data_a8eadaf42f0fd09f6ffa52046b3499c3
#
_entry.id   a8eadaf42f0fd09f6ffa52046b3499c3
#
_cell.length_a   1.000
_cell.length_b   1.000
_cell.length_c   1.000
_cell.angle_alpha   90.00
_cell.angle_beta   90.00
_cell.angle_gamma   90.00
#
_symmetry.space_group_name_H-M   'P 1'
#
loop_
_entity.id
_entity.type
_entity.pdbx_description
1 polymer ?
#
loop_
_entity_poly.entity_id
_entity_poly.type
_entity_poly.pdbx_seq_one_letter_code
_entity_poly.pdbx_strand_id
1 'polypeptide(L)'
;YYGKSNLRTMKLLLTTSILLFSLLFNMSFAQTAKPEKVHSIVVVYKPFEWYVTQYGLWEKEVKKNKKDGAAWENMYTAARMAKIMAPDTTDRNKWYGTMEDVVSKMEKAIPKTYDYYHIKSWHSSIWSEDSEGVKEIGSWAEKAYSIDPNRTDIYPDLMNLYMIKGDTNKMEELSKKWLQSGDFSPNLLALTYNMLNSTAPNATLLSAGDNDTYPALVLQYGKGIRKDVTIINIFCAYGSSEYRSHQFKKAH
;
A
#
# COMPACT_ATOMS: atom_id res chain seq x y z
N TYR A 1 26.19 65.33 28.14
CA TYR A 1 25.26 65.04 26.99
C TYR A 1 25.73 63.85 26.08
N TYR A 2 26.85 63.20 26.40
CA TYR A 2 27.42 62.12 25.56
C TYR A 2 26.93 60.70 25.92
N GLY A 3 26.18 60.50 27.00
CA GLY A 3 25.83 59.14 27.45
C GLY A 3 24.55 58.54 26.85
N LYS A 4 23.61 59.36 26.35
CA LYS A 4 22.29 58.87 25.91
C LYS A 4 22.24 58.38 24.46
N SER A 5 23.12 58.86 23.57
CA SER A 5 23.15 58.45 22.19
C SER A 5 23.78 57.05 22.01
N ASN A 6 24.81 56.70 22.77
CA ASN A 6 25.46 55.41 22.76
C ASN A 6 24.56 54.27 23.26
N LEU A 7 23.70 54.52 24.24
CA LEU A 7 22.79 53.52 24.79
C LEU A 7 21.67 53.15 23.78
N ARG A 8 21.21 54.13 22.99
CA ARG A 8 20.16 53.93 21.98
C ARG A 8 20.72 53.13 20.78
N THR A 9 21.90 53.43 20.34
CA THR A 9 22.61 52.76 19.25
C THR A 9 22.96 51.29 19.65
N MET A 10 23.42 51.09 20.88
CA MET A 10 23.73 49.78 21.43
C MET A 10 22.46 48.90 21.61
N LYS A 11 21.33 49.47 22.02
CA LYS A 11 20.05 48.76 22.07
C LYS A 11 19.54 48.40 20.68
N LEU A 12 19.67 49.26 19.69
CA LEU A 12 19.30 49.00 18.30
C LEU A 12 20.16 47.88 17.67
N LEU A 13 21.47 47.88 17.92
CA LEU A 13 22.39 46.83 17.47
C LEU A 13 22.10 45.48 18.14
N LEU A 14 21.75 45.47 19.43
CA LEU A 14 21.41 44.27 20.16
C LEU A 14 20.07 43.68 19.66
N THR A 15 19.04 44.50 19.41
CA THR A 15 17.75 44.05 18.88
C THR A 15 17.85 43.53 17.43
N THR A 16 18.63 44.20 16.59
CA THR A 16 18.88 43.70 15.22
C THR A 16 19.72 42.41 15.18
N SER A 17 20.69 42.25 16.07
CA SER A 17 21.44 40.99 16.20
C SER A 17 20.59 39.84 16.70
N ILE A 18 19.68 40.05 17.65
CA ILE A 18 18.75 39.04 18.16
C ILE A 18 17.74 38.63 17.05
N LEU A 19 17.22 39.60 16.28
CA LEU A 19 16.34 39.29 15.14
C LEU A 19 17.08 38.51 14.03
N LEU A 20 18.30 38.89 13.68
CA LEU A 20 19.09 38.14 12.70
C LEU A 20 19.43 36.74 13.20
N PHE A 21 19.77 36.58 14.47
CA PHE A 21 20.05 35.28 15.06
C PHE A 21 18.82 34.37 15.10
N SER A 22 17.63 34.93 15.42
CA SER A 22 16.38 34.18 15.37
C SER A 22 15.96 33.79 13.95
N LEU A 23 16.23 34.63 12.94
CA LEU A 23 16.02 34.32 11.53
C LEU A 23 16.99 33.23 11.03
N LEU A 24 18.27 33.31 11.41
CA LEU A 24 19.28 32.30 11.06
C LEU A 24 19.00 30.96 11.79
N PHE A 25 18.50 30.99 13.03
CA PHE A 25 18.15 29.79 13.77
C PHE A 25 16.93 29.09 13.16
N ASN A 26 15.94 29.85 12.68
CA ASN A 26 14.79 29.28 11.97
C ASN A 26 15.18 28.73 10.56
N MET A 27 16.18 29.30 9.89
CA MET A 27 16.68 28.77 8.62
C MET A 27 17.51 27.48 8.79
N SER A 28 18.17 27.27 9.93
CA SER A 28 18.95 26.05 10.21
C SER A 28 18.09 24.83 10.52
N PHE A 29 16.82 25.00 10.89
CA PHE A 29 15.86 23.91 11.11
C PHE A 29 15.03 23.58 9.87
N ALA A 30 15.17 24.31 8.77
CA ALA A 30 14.66 23.92 7.48
C ALA A 30 15.59 22.89 6.79
N GLN A 31 16.09 21.91 7.54
CA GLN A 31 16.62 20.71 6.95
C GLN A 31 15.47 20.10 6.18
N THR A 32 15.51 20.16 4.84
CA THR A 32 14.45 19.63 3.97
C THR A 32 14.25 18.17 4.36
N ALA A 33 13.16 17.89 5.07
CA ALA A 33 12.83 16.53 5.47
C ALA A 33 12.87 15.66 4.21
N LYS A 34 13.66 14.59 4.25
CA LYS A 34 13.70 13.62 3.16
C LYS A 34 12.44 12.77 3.24
N PRO A 35 11.85 12.38 2.11
CA PRO A 35 10.74 11.47 2.12
C PRO A 35 11.19 10.09 2.63
N GLU A 36 10.32 9.47 3.42
CA GLU A 36 10.47 8.10 3.90
C GLU A 36 9.63 7.16 3.04
N LYS A 37 10.05 5.90 2.88
CA LYS A 37 9.23 4.88 2.22
C LYS A 37 7.89 4.75 2.93
N VAL A 38 6.81 4.81 2.17
CA VAL A 38 5.46 4.68 2.68
C VAL A 38 4.99 3.23 2.55
N HIS A 39 4.66 2.62 3.67
CA HIS A 39 4.10 1.28 3.73
C HIS A 39 2.58 1.33 3.94
N SER A 40 1.90 0.27 3.51
CA SER A 40 0.49 0.05 3.86
C SER A 40 0.33 -0.12 5.38
N ILE A 41 -0.83 0.24 5.93
CA ILE A 41 -1.17 0.08 7.36
C ILE A 41 -1.08 -1.37 7.84
N VAL A 42 -1.17 -2.36 6.97
CA VAL A 42 -0.99 -3.78 7.31
C VAL A 42 0.47 -4.12 7.66
N VAL A 43 1.41 -3.27 7.28
CA VAL A 43 2.85 -3.40 7.57
C VAL A 43 3.28 -2.45 8.67
N VAL A 44 2.95 -1.14 8.54
CA VAL A 44 3.34 -0.11 9.51
C VAL A 44 2.22 0.90 9.68
N TYR A 45 1.75 1.05 10.91
CA TYR A 45 0.78 2.09 11.26
C TYR A 45 1.47 3.42 11.53
N LYS A 46 0.98 4.49 10.90
CA LYS A 46 1.39 5.88 11.15
C LYS A 46 0.15 6.78 11.28
N PRO A 47 0.23 7.92 11.98
CA PRO A 47 -0.90 8.85 12.07
C PRO A 47 -1.19 9.55 10.74
N PHE A 48 -2.39 10.09 10.60
CA PHE A 48 -2.86 10.80 9.41
C PHE A 48 -1.89 11.87 8.93
N GLU A 49 -1.42 12.75 9.83
CA GLU A 49 -0.53 13.87 9.51
C GLU A 49 0.82 13.42 8.95
N TRP A 50 1.30 12.25 9.35
CA TRP A 50 2.51 11.69 8.79
C TRP A 50 2.32 11.35 7.30
N TYR A 51 1.19 10.70 6.94
CA TYR A 51 0.89 10.39 5.55
C TYR A 51 0.70 11.63 4.69
N VAL A 52 0.03 12.67 5.23
CA VAL A 52 -0.12 13.98 4.58
C VAL A 52 1.26 14.60 4.29
N THR A 53 2.15 14.55 5.27
CA THR A 53 3.52 15.07 5.15
C THR A 53 4.29 14.27 4.08
N GLN A 54 4.24 12.95 4.11
CA GLN A 54 4.93 12.11 3.12
C GLN A 54 4.41 12.35 1.70
N TYR A 55 3.11 12.51 1.51
CA TYR A 55 2.56 12.87 0.21
C TYR A 55 3.20 14.14 -0.36
N GLY A 56 3.29 15.21 0.44
CA GLY A 56 3.91 16.46 0.00
C GLY A 56 5.42 16.36 -0.27
N LEU A 57 6.12 15.49 0.45
CA LEU A 57 7.55 15.23 0.21
C LEU A 57 7.76 14.44 -1.08
N TRP A 58 7.00 13.37 -1.29
CA TRP A 58 7.08 12.56 -2.52
C TRP A 58 6.57 13.32 -3.75
N GLU A 59 5.59 14.21 -3.60
CA GLU A 59 5.17 15.10 -4.68
C GLU A 59 6.34 15.98 -5.19
N LYS A 60 7.20 16.46 -4.27
CA LYS A 60 8.40 17.20 -4.65
C LYS A 60 9.40 16.33 -5.43
N GLU A 61 9.58 15.06 -5.02
CA GLU A 61 10.47 14.15 -5.76
C GLU A 61 9.91 13.83 -7.15
N VAL A 62 8.62 13.56 -7.28
CA VAL A 62 7.95 13.38 -8.58
C VAL A 62 8.11 14.62 -9.48
N LYS A 63 8.02 15.85 -8.91
CA LYS A 63 8.26 17.09 -9.67
C LYS A 63 9.69 17.21 -10.18
N LYS A 64 10.69 16.71 -9.43
CA LYS A 64 12.10 16.68 -9.84
C LYS A 64 12.34 15.66 -10.96
N ASN A 65 11.75 14.47 -10.83
CA ASN A 65 11.87 13.40 -11.82
C ASN A 65 10.51 12.72 -12.05
N LYS A 66 9.79 13.14 -13.07
CA LYS A 66 8.49 12.57 -13.46
C LYS A 66 8.57 11.13 -13.97
N LYS A 67 9.78 10.59 -14.18
CA LYS A 67 10.00 9.20 -14.62
C LYS A 67 10.33 8.25 -13.48
N ASP A 68 10.42 8.74 -12.26
CA ASP A 68 10.67 7.93 -11.06
C ASP A 68 9.39 7.21 -10.62
N GLY A 69 9.26 5.94 -11.00
CA GLY A 69 8.12 5.10 -10.65
C GLY A 69 7.98 4.90 -9.14
N ALA A 70 9.11 4.71 -8.43
CA ALA A 70 9.09 4.53 -6.97
C ALA A 70 8.59 5.79 -6.24
N ALA A 71 8.93 6.99 -6.73
CA ALA A 71 8.39 8.23 -6.18
C ALA A 71 6.87 8.33 -6.39
N TRP A 72 6.36 7.94 -7.55
CA TRP A 72 4.94 7.87 -7.82
C TRP A 72 4.20 6.86 -6.91
N GLU A 73 4.74 5.66 -6.74
CA GLU A 73 4.15 4.65 -5.85
C GLU A 73 4.07 5.14 -4.41
N ASN A 74 5.15 5.70 -3.88
CA ASN A 74 5.15 6.26 -2.53
C ASN A 74 4.17 7.41 -2.37
N MET A 75 4.07 8.31 -3.38
CA MET A 75 3.11 9.40 -3.37
C MET A 75 1.67 8.88 -3.36
N TYR A 76 1.35 7.90 -4.21
CA TYR A 76 0.03 7.26 -4.23
C TYR A 76 -0.27 6.55 -2.91
N THR A 77 0.68 5.77 -2.38
CA THR A 77 0.50 5.05 -1.12
C THR A 77 0.25 6.01 0.02
N ALA A 78 0.96 7.15 0.08
CA ALA A 78 0.71 8.19 1.08
C ALA A 78 -0.72 8.76 0.98
N ALA A 79 -1.21 9.06 -0.23
CA ALA A 79 -2.57 9.53 -0.45
C ALA A 79 -3.61 8.48 -0.03
N ARG A 80 -3.39 7.20 -0.39
CA ARG A 80 -4.27 6.09 -0.02
C ARG A 80 -4.34 5.89 1.49
N MET A 81 -3.20 5.92 2.18
CA MET A 81 -3.16 5.78 3.63
C MET A 81 -3.75 7.01 4.34
N ALA A 82 -3.53 8.22 3.82
CA ALA A 82 -4.20 9.42 4.31
C ALA A 82 -5.73 9.30 4.18
N LYS A 83 -6.25 8.79 3.06
CA LYS A 83 -7.70 8.50 2.92
C LYS A 83 -8.21 7.54 3.99
N ILE A 84 -7.46 6.45 4.25
CA ILE A 84 -7.86 5.43 5.23
C ILE A 84 -7.84 5.99 6.65
N MET A 85 -6.84 6.81 6.96
CA MET A 85 -6.61 7.40 8.28
C MET A 85 -7.32 8.75 8.48
N ALA A 86 -8.08 9.22 7.49
CA ALA A 86 -8.76 10.50 7.54
C ALA A 86 -9.69 10.61 8.74
N PRO A 87 -9.63 11.71 9.52
CA PRO A 87 -10.41 11.88 10.75
C PRO A 87 -11.91 12.04 10.46
N ASP A 88 -12.26 12.52 9.28
CA ASP A 88 -13.64 12.76 8.88
C ASP A 88 -13.90 12.46 7.38
N THR A 89 -15.18 12.59 7.00
CA THR A 89 -15.62 12.32 5.62
C THR A 89 -15.09 13.35 4.62
N THR A 90 -14.90 14.61 5.03
CA THR A 90 -14.39 15.67 4.15
C THR A 90 -12.96 15.38 3.74
N ASP A 91 -12.09 15.09 4.71
CA ASP A 91 -10.71 14.68 4.43
C ASP A 91 -10.66 13.37 3.64
N ARG A 92 -11.50 12.39 3.96
CA ARG A 92 -11.59 11.14 3.20
C ARG A 92 -11.91 11.37 1.74
N ASN A 93 -12.90 12.20 1.43
CA ASN A 93 -13.29 12.52 0.05
C ASN A 93 -12.20 13.30 -0.69
N LYS A 94 -11.56 14.26 -0.01
CA LYS A 94 -10.40 14.99 -0.54
C LYS A 94 -9.28 14.04 -0.95
N TRP A 95 -8.91 13.11 -0.07
CA TRP A 95 -7.83 12.16 -0.36
C TRP A 95 -8.22 11.12 -1.40
N TYR A 96 -9.50 10.77 -1.49
CA TYR A 96 -9.98 9.95 -2.60
C TYR A 96 -9.74 10.66 -3.95
N GLY A 97 -10.18 11.92 -4.10
CA GLY A 97 -9.92 12.71 -5.31
C GLY A 97 -8.42 12.91 -5.60
N THR A 98 -7.60 12.99 -4.53
CA THR A 98 -6.14 13.07 -4.68
C THR A 98 -5.56 11.78 -5.28
N MET A 99 -6.05 10.61 -4.87
CA MET A 99 -5.63 9.32 -5.45
C MET A 99 -5.96 9.24 -6.93
N GLU A 100 -7.19 9.63 -7.34
CA GLU A 100 -7.63 9.70 -8.74
C GLU A 100 -6.70 10.59 -9.59
N ASP A 101 -6.36 11.78 -9.07
CA ASP A 101 -5.45 12.72 -9.72
C ASP A 101 -4.04 12.14 -9.90
N VAL A 102 -3.53 11.43 -8.88
CA VAL A 102 -2.21 10.77 -8.96
C VAL A 102 -2.21 9.72 -10.08
N VAL A 103 -3.21 8.83 -10.12
CA VAL A 103 -3.30 7.78 -11.16
C VAL A 103 -3.38 8.41 -12.56
N SER A 104 -4.20 9.45 -12.74
CA SER A 104 -4.31 10.17 -14.01
C SER A 104 -2.99 10.81 -14.44
N LYS A 105 -2.21 11.34 -13.49
CA LYS A 105 -0.88 11.91 -13.77
C LYS A 105 0.16 10.82 -14.09
N MET A 106 0.12 9.67 -13.41
CA MET A 106 0.98 8.52 -13.70
C MET A 106 0.76 7.99 -15.12
N GLU A 107 -0.50 7.91 -15.55
CA GLU A 107 -0.85 7.48 -16.91
C GLU A 107 -0.19 8.33 -18.00
N LYS A 108 -0.06 9.64 -17.76
CA LYS A 108 0.60 10.57 -18.69
C LYS A 108 2.12 10.55 -18.57
N ALA A 109 2.64 10.37 -17.34
CA ALA A 109 4.07 10.50 -17.07
C ALA A 109 4.84 9.19 -17.31
N ILE A 110 4.30 8.06 -16.85
CA ILE A 110 4.95 6.75 -16.86
C ILE A 110 4.01 5.63 -17.38
N PRO A 111 3.32 5.83 -18.51
CA PRO A 111 2.44 4.80 -19.05
C PRO A 111 3.22 3.51 -19.35
N LYS A 112 2.56 2.37 -19.20
CA LYS A 112 3.12 1.04 -19.49
C LYS A 112 4.35 0.64 -18.65
N THR A 113 4.56 1.29 -17.50
CA THR A 113 5.56 0.84 -16.51
C THR A 113 4.94 -0.12 -15.52
N TYR A 114 5.78 -0.88 -14.81
CA TYR A 114 5.35 -1.71 -13.69
C TYR A 114 4.54 -0.89 -12.67
N ASP A 115 5.13 0.23 -12.21
CA ASP A 115 4.56 1.07 -11.15
C ASP A 115 3.18 1.63 -11.55
N TYR A 116 3.00 2.02 -12.82
CA TYR A 116 1.68 2.47 -13.30
C TYR A 116 0.65 1.34 -13.26
N TYR A 117 0.99 0.15 -13.79
CA TYR A 117 0.05 -0.96 -13.82
C TYR A 117 -0.26 -1.52 -12.44
N HIS A 118 0.73 -1.59 -11.55
CA HIS A 118 0.54 -1.98 -10.15
C HIS A 118 -0.41 -1.02 -9.44
N ILE A 119 -0.13 0.29 -9.49
CA ILE A 119 -1.00 1.28 -8.85
C ILE A 119 -2.40 1.28 -9.47
N LYS A 120 -2.53 1.12 -10.78
CA LYS A 120 -3.84 1.07 -11.44
C LYS A 120 -4.65 -0.15 -11.01
N SER A 121 -4.03 -1.31 -10.87
CA SER A 121 -4.66 -2.52 -10.30
C SER A 121 -5.11 -2.30 -8.86
N TRP A 122 -4.22 -1.77 -8.04
CA TRP A 122 -4.50 -1.55 -6.61
C TRP A 122 -5.51 -0.42 -6.34
N HIS A 123 -5.56 0.58 -7.22
CA HIS A 123 -6.53 1.68 -7.14
C HIS A 123 -7.95 1.19 -7.39
N SER A 124 -8.13 0.33 -8.37
CA SER A 124 -9.40 -0.25 -8.78
C SER A 124 -9.70 -1.50 -7.95
N SER A 125 -10.78 -1.50 -7.17
CA SER A 125 -11.10 -2.64 -6.30
C SER A 125 -11.68 -3.80 -7.10
N ILE A 126 -10.91 -4.85 -7.30
CA ILE A 126 -11.34 -6.07 -8.00
C ILE A 126 -12.55 -6.75 -7.31
N TRP A 127 -12.77 -6.50 -6.02
CA TRP A 127 -13.84 -7.12 -5.23
C TRP A 127 -15.21 -6.49 -5.43
N SER A 128 -15.28 -5.30 -5.99
CA SER A 128 -16.53 -4.57 -6.24
C SER A 128 -16.95 -4.58 -7.71
N GLU A 129 -16.20 -5.27 -8.56
CA GLU A 129 -16.44 -5.27 -10.00
C GLU A 129 -17.20 -6.52 -10.45
N ASP A 130 -17.96 -6.37 -11.56
CA ASP A 130 -18.51 -7.50 -12.30
C ASP A 130 -17.41 -8.25 -13.06
N SER A 131 -17.77 -9.29 -13.80
CA SER A 131 -16.81 -10.14 -14.53
C SER A 131 -15.96 -9.38 -15.55
N GLU A 132 -16.45 -8.34 -16.18
CA GLU A 132 -15.69 -7.51 -17.13
C GLU A 132 -14.70 -6.60 -16.37
N GLY A 133 -15.14 -5.98 -15.28
CA GLY A 133 -14.26 -5.21 -14.39
C GLY A 133 -13.15 -6.07 -13.80
N VAL A 134 -13.46 -7.27 -13.31
CA VAL A 134 -12.45 -8.25 -12.83
C VAL A 134 -11.44 -8.58 -13.92
N LYS A 135 -11.87 -8.77 -15.16
CA LYS A 135 -11.00 -9.05 -16.30
C LYS A 135 -10.10 -7.87 -16.63
N GLU A 136 -10.63 -6.66 -16.65
CA GLU A 136 -9.88 -5.45 -16.94
C GLU A 136 -8.82 -5.20 -15.83
N ILE A 137 -9.23 -5.16 -14.57
CA ILE A 137 -8.35 -4.92 -13.41
C ILE A 137 -7.28 -6.00 -13.33
N GLY A 138 -7.67 -7.26 -13.48
CA GLY A 138 -6.75 -8.39 -13.52
C GLY A 138 -5.72 -8.27 -14.64
N SER A 139 -6.09 -7.71 -15.80
CA SER A 139 -5.15 -7.47 -16.90
C SER A 139 -4.05 -6.49 -16.52
N TRP A 140 -4.30 -5.51 -15.67
CA TRP A 140 -3.26 -4.59 -15.18
C TRP A 140 -2.29 -5.29 -14.24
N ALA A 141 -2.80 -6.12 -13.32
CA ALA A 141 -1.95 -6.92 -12.45
C ALA A 141 -1.05 -7.87 -13.24
N GLU A 142 -1.60 -8.58 -14.24
CA GLU A 142 -0.83 -9.46 -15.13
C GLU A 142 0.19 -8.68 -15.98
N LYS A 143 -0.11 -7.46 -16.42
CA LYS A 143 0.86 -6.59 -17.11
C LYS A 143 2.00 -6.15 -16.19
N ALA A 144 1.72 -5.75 -14.95
CA ALA A 144 2.76 -5.42 -13.98
C ALA A 144 3.68 -6.64 -13.76
N TYR A 145 3.10 -7.80 -13.49
CA TYR A 145 3.84 -9.04 -13.30
C TYR A 145 4.69 -9.44 -14.52
N SER A 146 4.20 -9.20 -15.74
CA SER A 146 4.97 -9.50 -16.97
C SER A 146 6.21 -8.62 -17.14
N ILE A 147 6.22 -7.42 -16.56
CA ILE A 147 7.36 -6.48 -16.60
C ILE A 147 8.41 -6.87 -15.56
N ASP A 148 8.00 -7.11 -14.32
CA ASP A 148 8.90 -7.60 -13.27
C ASP A 148 8.20 -8.65 -12.40
N PRO A 149 8.40 -9.93 -12.72
CA PRO A 149 7.76 -11.01 -11.99
C PRO A 149 8.38 -11.30 -10.61
N ASN A 150 9.42 -10.58 -10.18
CA ASN A 150 10.08 -10.80 -8.89
C ASN A 150 9.65 -9.77 -7.84
N ARG A 151 8.94 -8.74 -8.23
CA ARG A 151 8.34 -7.79 -7.28
C ARG A 151 7.13 -8.43 -6.62
N THR A 152 7.16 -8.54 -5.28
CA THR A 152 6.14 -9.24 -4.50
C THR A 152 4.92 -8.36 -4.18
N ASP A 153 5.03 -7.05 -4.35
CA ASP A 153 3.97 -6.08 -4.10
C ASP A 153 2.73 -6.28 -5.01
N ILE A 154 2.88 -6.92 -6.19
CA ILE A 154 1.75 -7.28 -7.07
C ILE A 154 1.12 -8.64 -6.73
N TYR A 155 1.76 -9.47 -5.91
CA TYR A 155 1.29 -10.84 -5.66
C TYR A 155 -0.08 -10.90 -4.97
N PRO A 156 -0.45 -10.00 -4.04
CA PRO A 156 -1.79 -9.93 -3.49
C PRO A 156 -2.87 -9.75 -4.57
N ASP A 157 -2.66 -8.83 -5.53
CA ASP A 157 -3.62 -8.56 -6.61
C ASP A 157 -3.79 -9.76 -7.54
N LEU A 158 -2.69 -10.43 -7.88
CA LEU A 158 -2.73 -11.66 -8.66
C LEU A 158 -3.41 -12.81 -7.90
N MET A 159 -3.13 -12.96 -6.60
CA MET A 159 -3.78 -13.98 -5.78
C MET A 159 -5.29 -13.75 -5.74
N ASN A 160 -5.72 -12.50 -5.56
CA ASN A 160 -7.12 -12.13 -5.61
C ASN A 160 -7.77 -12.48 -6.95
N LEU A 161 -7.12 -12.13 -8.05
CA LEU A 161 -7.58 -12.46 -9.39
C LEU A 161 -7.77 -13.98 -9.57
N TYR A 162 -6.76 -14.77 -9.16
CA TYR A 162 -6.80 -16.22 -9.33
C TYR A 162 -7.80 -16.88 -8.39
N MET A 163 -8.00 -16.35 -7.18
CA MET A 163 -9.06 -16.79 -6.27
C MET A 163 -10.45 -16.54 -6.86
N ILE A 164 -10.69 -15.37 -7.44
CA ILE A 164 -11.98 -15.04 -8.06
C ILE A 164 -12.25 -15.97 -9.24
N LYS A 165 -11.24 -16.20 -10.10
CA LYS A 165 -11.35 -17.09 -11.26
C LYS A 165 -11.35 -18.57 -10.91
N GLY A 166 -11.04 -18.95 -9.68
CA GLY A 166 -10.87 -20.35 -9.27
C GLY A 166 -9.67 -21.04 -9.94
N ASP A 167 -8.66 -20.27 -10.41
CA ASP A 167 -7.48 -20.79 -11.11
C ASP A 167 -6.46 -21.35 -10.11
N THR A 168 -6.68 -22.57 -9.69
CA THR A 168 -5.84 -23.24 -8.70
C THR A 168 -4.40 -23.49 -9.18
N ASN A 169 -4.18 -23.64 -10.47
CA ASN A 169 -2.84 -23.85 -11.02
C ASN A 169 -1.99 -22.57 -10.88
N LYS A 170 -2.55 -21.42 -11.23
CA LYS A 170 -1.89 -20.14 -11.05
C LYS A 170 -1.72 -19.78 -9.57
N MET A 171 -2.69 -20.12 -8.72
CA MET A 171 -2.54 -19.96 -7.27
C MET A 171 -1.37 -20.80 -6.74
N GLU A 172 -1.21 -22.03 -7.20
CA GLU A 172 -0.10 -22.91 -6.79
C GLU A 172 1.26 -22.36 -7.25
N GLU A 173 1.38 -21.95 -8.49
CA GLU A 173 2.60 -21.36 -9.05
C GLU A 173 3.00 -20.09 -8.30
N LEU A 174 2.07 -19.15 -8.13
CA LEU A 174 2.29 -17.91 -7.41
C LEU A 174 2.66 -18.14 -5.94
N SER A 175 1.98 -19.09 -5.27
CA SER A 175 2.24 -19.42 -3.87
C SER A 175 3.65 -19.96 -3.64
N LYS A 176 4.13 -20.84 -4.52
CA LYS A 176 5.52 -21.34 -4.47
C LYS A 176 6.52 -20.20 -4.59
N LYS A 177 6.30 -19.31 -5.53
CA LYS A 177 7.17 -18.16 -5.77
C LYS A 177 7.13 -17.18 -4.60
N TRP A 178 5.95 -16.89 -4.06
CA TRP A 178 5.77 -15.99 -2.93
C TRP A 178 6.43 -16.51 -1.64
N LEU A 179 6.35 -17.81 -1.38
CA LEU A 179 7.09 -18.44 -0.26
C LEU A 179 8.61 -18.35 -0.43
N GLN A 180 9.12 -18.46 -1.64
CA GLN A 180 10.56 -18.38 -1.93
C GLN A 180 11.10 -16.94 -1.81
N SER A 181 10.26 -15.94 -1.98
CA SER A 181 10.68 -14.52 -1.91
C SER A 181 11.10 -14.07 -0.51
N GLY A 182 10.63 -14.76 0.54
CA GLY A 182 10.89 -14.37 1.93
C GLY A 182 10.02 -13.21 2.43
N ASP A 183 8.98 -12.85 1.70
CA ASP A 183 8.07 -11.73 2.03
C ASP A 183 7.27 -11.98 3.33
N PHE A 184 6.99 -13.23 3.64
CA PHE A 184 6.36 -13.63 4.90
C PHE A 184 7.38 -13.90 5.99
N SER A 185 7.20 -13.29 7.16
CA SER A 185 8.06 -13.60 8.31
C SER A 185 7.91 -15.07 8.75
N PRO A 186 8.98 -15.72 9.21
CA PRO A 186 8.91 -17.10 9.73
C PRO A 186 7.87 -17.27 10.84
N ASN A 187 7.73 -16.28 11.71
CA ASN A 187 6.77 -16.31 12.82
C ASN A 187 5.31 -16.30 12.32
N LEU A 188 5.01 -15.49 11.29
CA LEU A 188 3.68 -15.44 10.68
C LEU A 188 3.34 -16.78 10.02
N LEU A 189 4.28 -17.37 9.27
CA LEU A 189 4.08 -18.68 8.66
C LEU A 189 3.90 -19.78 9.70
N ALA A 190 4.66 -19.76 10.82
CA ALA A 190 4.52 -20.72 11.90
C ALA A 190 3.17 -20.60 12.63
N LEU A 191 2.72 -19.37 12.91
CA LEU A 191 1.39 -19.11 13.48
C LEU A 191 0.29 -19.64 12.56
N THR A 192 0.35 -19.34 11.28
CA THR A 192 -0.63 -19.77 10.29
C THR A 192 -0.61 -21.29 10.09
N TYR A 193 0.58 -21.91 10.11
CA TYR A 193 0.70 -23.37 10.09
C TYR A 193 -0.04 -24.02 11.29
N ASN A 194 0.17 -23.51 12.50
CA ASN A 194 -0.49 -23.99 13.70
C ASN A 194 -2.01 -23.77 13.62
N MET A 195 -2.45 -22.62 13.13
CA MET A 195 -3.86 -22.31 12.93
C MET A 195 -4.50 -23.34 11.99
N LEU A 196 -3.91 -23.61 10.84
CA LEU A 196 -4.43 -24.60 9.89
C LEU A 196 -4.47 -26.01 10.49
N ASN A 197 -3.43 -26.44 11.21
CA ASN A 197 -3.38 -27.77 11.81
C ASN A 197 -4.27 -27.95 13.04
N SER A 198 -4.72 -26.87 13.66
CA SER A 198 -5.67 -26.93 14.78
C SER A 198 -7.15 -27.00 14.32
N THR A 199 -7.43 -26.81 13.02
CA THR A 199 -8.80 -26.95 12.49
C THR A 199 -9.19 -28.42 12.30
N ALA A 200 -10.49 -28.70 12.42
CA ALA A 200 -11.03 -30.04 12.14
C ALA A 200 -10.77 -30.45 10.67
N PRO A 201 -10.72 -31.74 10.36
CA PRO A 201 -10.67 -32.19 8.96
C PRO A 201 -11.85 -31.67 8.14
N ASN A 202 -11.56 -31.25 6.90
CA ASN A 202 -12.54 -30.66 5.97
C ASN A 202 -13.27 -29.42 6.51
N ALA A 203 -12.70 -28.71 7.47
CA ALA A 203 -13.30 -27.52 8.03
C ALA A 203 -13.31 -26.35 7.05
N THR A 204 -14.24 -25.41 7.26
CA THR A 204 -14.21 -24.09 6.64
C THR A 204 -13.60 -23.08 7.63
N LEU A 205 -12.51 -22.44 7.23
CA LEU A 205 -11.84 -21.40 8.01
C LEU A 205 -12.21 -20.03 7.45
N LEU A 206 -12.85 -19.20 8.27
CA LEU A 206 -13.14 -17.81 7.91
C LEU A 206 -11.94 -16.93 8.27
N SER A 207 -11.44 -16.17 7.32
CA SER A 207 -10.35 -15.19 7.49
C SER A 207 -10.84 -13.77 7.21
N ALA A 208 -10.16 -12.76 7.80
CA ALA A 208 -10.60 -11.37 7.78
C ALA A 208 -9.45 -10.40 7.50
N GLY A 209 -8.73 -10.60 6.43
CA GLY A 209 -7.65 -9.69 6.03
C GLY A 209 -6.45 -10.39 5.41
N ASP A 210 -5.47 -9.60 5.01
CA ASP A 210 -4.32 -10.04 4.23
C ASP A 210 -3.43 -11.00 5.04
N ASN A 211 -3.12 -10.64 6.30
CA ASN A 211 -2.26 -11.42 7.19
C ASN A 211 -2.89 -12.74 7.66
N ASP A 212 -4.21 -12.87 7.59
CA ASP A 212 -4.92 -14.10 7.92
C ASP A 212 -5.11 -15.01 6.69
N THR A 213 -5.22 -14.41 5.50
CA THR A 213 -5.60 -15.11 4.28
C THR A 213 -4.39 -15.56 3.47
N TYR A 214 -3.51 -14.63 3.07
CA TYR A 214 -2.43 -14.99 2.14
C TYR A 214 -1.42 -15.98 2.71
N PRO A 215 -0.97 -15.89 3.99
CA PRO A 215 -0.07 -16.90 4.54
C PRO A 215 -0.70 -18.30 4.56
N ALA A 216 -2.02 -18.40 4.79
CA ALA A 216 -2.74 -19.67 4.78
C ALA A 216 -2.83 -20.24 3.36
N LEU A 217 -3.17 -19.41 2.37
CA LEU A 217 -3.21 -19.81 0.96
C LEU A 217 -1.84 -20.26 0.44
N VAL A 218 -0.76 -19.52 0.75
CA VAL A 218 0.57 -19.90 0.28
C VAL A 218 1.07 -21.19 0.95
N LEU A 219 0.67 -21.49 2.19
CA LEU A 219 0.94 -22.77 2.83
C LEU A 219 0.14 -23.91 2.18
N GLN A 220 -1.14 -23.69 1.86
CA GLN A 220 -1.97 -24.69 1.20
C GLN A 220 -1.51 -24.96 -0.22
N TYR A 221 -1.41 -23.95 -1.04
CA TYR A 221 -1.11 -24.10 -2.46
C TYR A 221 0.38 -24.28 -2.74
N GLY A 222 1.26 -23.61 -1.97
CA GLY A 222 2.70 -23.70 -2.16
C GLY A 222 3.37 -24.90 -1.51
N LYS A 223 2.86 -25.36 -0.34
CA LYS A 223 3.42 -26.50 0.41
C LYS A 223 2.47 -27.68 0.56
N GLY A 224 1.25 -27.60 0.06
CA GLY A 224 0.26 -28.70 0.17
C GLY A 224 -0.29 -28.92 1.58
N ILE A 225 -0.17 -27.95 2.49
CA ILE A 225 -0.57 -28.09 3.89
C ILE A 225 -2.06 -27.91 4.03
N ARG A 226 -2.74 -28.90 4.63
CA ARG A 226 -4.18 -28.86 4.95
C ARG A 226 -5.06 -28.41 3.77
N LYS A 227 -4.86 -29.00 2.59
CA LYS A 227 -5.67 -28.75 1.39
C LYS A 227 -7.15 -29.18 1.56
N ASP A 228 -7.44 -29.94 2.60
CA ASP A 228 -8.78 -30.31 3.04
C ASP A 228 -9.56 -29.13 3.65
N VAL A 229 -8.87 -28.12 4.18
CA VAL A 229 -9.50 -26.95 4.79
C VAL A 229 -9.85 -25.91 3.71
N THR A 230 -11.12 -25.47 3.70
CA THR A 230 -11.54 -24.38 2.81
C THR A 230 -11.32 -23.04 3.49
N ILE A 231 -10.48 -22.16 2.92
CA ILE A 231 -10.25 -20.81 3.44
C ILE A 231 -11.19 -19.84 2.73
N ILE A 232 -12.01 -19.13 3.49
CA ILE A 232 -12.94 -18.12 2.97
C ILE A 232 -12.60 -16.76 3.60
N ASN A 233 -12.09 -15.82 2.79
CA ASN A 233 -11.97 -14.43 3.22
C ASN A 233 -13.35 -13.77 3.18
N ILE A 234 -13.82 -13.26 4.34
CA ILE A 234 -15.15 -12.70 4.48
C ILE A 234 -15.37 -11.44 3.64
N PHE A 235 -14.33 -10.59 3.47
CA PHE A 235 -14.44 -9.38 2.66
C PHE A 235 -14.49 -9.71 1.17
N CYS A 236 -13.70 -10.69 0.73
CA CYS A 236 -13.74 -11.20 -0.64
C CYS A 236 -15.09 -11.87 -0.94
N ALA A 237 -15.62 -12.65 0.02
CA ALA A 237 -16.92 -13.27 -0.11
C ALA A 237 -18.07 -12.25 -0.14
N TYR A 238 -17.94 -11.14 0.58
CA TYR A 238 -18.91 -10.05 0.50
C TYR A 238 -18.85 -9.33 -0.85
N GLY A 239 -17.66 -9.04 -1.37
CA GLY A 239 -17.43 -8.21 -2.56
C GLY A 239 -17.61 -8.95 -3.90
N SER A 240 -17.46 -10.28 -3.97
CA SER A 240 -17.49 -11.01 -5.24
C SER A 240 -18.39 -12.25 -5.19
N SER A 241 -19.42 -12.27 -6.04
CA SER A 241 -20.30 -13.44 -6.23
C SER A 241 -19.58 -14.61 -6.90
N GLU A 242 -18.64 -14.34 -7.79
CA GLU A 242 -17.83 -15.35 -8.48
C GLU A 242 -16.90 -16.07 -7.48
N TYR A 243 -16.20 -15.31 -6.62
CA TYR A 243 -15.41 -15.87 -5.52
C TYR A 243 -16.26 -16.75 -4.60
N ARG A 244 -17.43 -16.26 -4.15
CA ARG A 244 -18.34 -17.05 -3.32
C ARG A 244 -18.72 -18.38 -3.98
N SER A 245 -19.07 -18.34 -5.26
CA SER A 245 -19.46 -19.53 -6.02
C SER A 245 -18.34 -20.59 -6.03
N HIS A 246 -17.10 -20.17 -6.23
CA HIS A 246 -15.95 -21.09 -6.21
C HIS A 246 -15.67 -21.64 -4.82
N GLN A 247 -15.70 -20.81 -3.77
CA GLN A 247 -15.39 -21.26 -2.41
C GLN A 247 -16.47 -22.16 -1.83
N PHE A 248 -17.75 -21.87 -2.06
CA PHE A 248 -18.84 -22.73 -1.56
C PHE A 248 -18.88 -24.09 -2.26
N LYS A 249 -18.58 -24.17 -3.56
CA LYS A 249 -18.41 -25.45 -4.24
C LYS A 249 -17.25 -26.28 -3.69
N LYS A 250 -16.24 -25.64 -3.12
CA LYS A 250 -15.09 -26.33 -2.51
C LYS A 250 -15.41 -26.80 -1.09
N ALA A 251 -16.31 -26.12 -0.37
CA ALA A 251 -16.68 -26.42 1.00
C ALA A 251 -17.71 -27.57 1.13
N HIS A 252 -18.31 -27.99 0.02
CA HIS A 252 -19.32 -29.05 -0.07
C HIS A 252 -18.92 -30.13 -1.08
#